data_00494d904435fc939c8c60b00f44a733
#
_entry.id   00494d904435fc939c8c60b00f44a733
#
_cell.length_a   1.000
_cell.length_b   1.000
_cell.length_c   1.000
_cell.angle_alpha   90.00
_cell.angle_beta   90.00
_cell.angle_gamma   90.00
#
_symmetry.space_group_name_H-M   'P 1'
#
loop_
_entity.id
_entity.type
_entity.pdbx_description
1 polymer ?
#
loop_
_entity_poly.entity_id
_entity_poly.type
_entity_poly.pdbx_seq_one_letter_code
_entity_poly.pdbx_strand_id
1 'polypeptide(L)'
;MRLFLIGCEYSGTTTLAVGIHKWALEGMGADLGPIHDHWKIPDVVEHYPDSLSEEEHQHFLGLSTRLTESYMRHNLYYHTPHENAVEEDNLIIGYYIEDTIYARLYYNYGGPGQVGNREVHSKMIEEIVVNLAPQTVLVHVKAAPDVITQRMKDDPHPYPVVQEEDIERVSRLFDAAFHASKIPNKMEI
;
A
#
# COMPACT_ATOMS: atom_id res chain seq x y z
N MET A 1 -3.96 -3.39 -17.20
CA MET A 1 -3.77 -2.04 -16.58
C MET A 1 -3.41 -2.24 -15.12
N ARG A 2 -2.47 -1.46 -14.58
CA ARG A 2 -2.13 -1.51 -13.14
C ARG A 2 -2.54 -0.20 -12.48
N LEU A 3 -3.20 -0.31 -11.33
CA LEU A 3 -3.60 0.83 -10.51
C LEU A 3 -2.94 0.70 -9.13
N PHE A 4 -2.17 1.71 -8.73
CA PHE A 4 -1.63 1.82 -7.39
C PHE A 4 -2.35 2.94 -6.66
N LEU A 5 -3.07 2.59 -5.59
CA LEU A 5 -3.75 3.56 -4.74
C LEU A 5 -2.95 3.77 -3.48
N ILE A 6 -2.53 4.99 -3.22
CA ILE A 6 -1.78 5.36 -2.03
C ILE A 6 -2.50 6.45 -1.23
N GLY A 7 -2.28 6.49 0.06
CA GLY A 7 -2.85 7.52 0.94
C GLY A 7 -2.64 7.18 2.40
N CYS A 8 -2.83 8.17 3.25
CA CYS A 8 -2.84 7.95 4.69
C CYS A 8 -3.95 6.96 5.06
N GLU A 9 -3.69 6.11 6.04
CA GLU A 9 -4.74 5.25 6.61
C GLU A 9 -6.00 6.09 6.89
N TYR A 10 -7.19 5.53 6.69
CA TYR A 10 -8.49 6.22 6.71
C TYR A 10 -8.71 7.29 5.62
N SER A 11 -7.82 7.48 4.66
CA SER A 11 -8.10 8.38 3.53
C SER A 11 -9.20 7.84 2.59
N GLY A 12 -9.43 6.53 2.58
CA GLY A 12 -10.47 5.86 1.78
C GLY A 12 -9.92 5.07 0.59
N THR A 13 -8.65 4.70 0.59
CA THR A 13 -8.00 3.89 -0.46
C THR A 13 -8.74 2.58 -0.73
N THR A 14 -9.05 1.80 0.31
CA THR A 14 -9.77 0.52 0.19
C THR A 14 -11.20 0.72 -0.33
N THR A 15 -11.91 1.73 0.17
CA THR A 15 -13.27 2.06 -0.30
C THR A 15 -13.26 2.40 -1.80
N LEU A 16 -12.28 3.19 -2.24
CA LEU A 16 -12.11 3.54 -3.64
C LEU A 16 -11.75 2.31 -4.48
N ALA A 17 -10.83 1.47 -4.01
CA ALA A 17 -10.43 0.24 -4.70
C ALA A 17 -11.62 -0.67 -4.97
N VAL A 18 -12.45 -0.92 -3.95
CA VAL A 18 -13.69 -1.71 -4.07
C VAL A 18 -14.66 -1.07 -5.06
N GLY A 19 -14.81 0.26 -5.00
CA GLY A 19 -15.66 1.00 -5.94
C GLY A 19 -15.18 0.90 -7.38
N ILE A 20 -13.88 1.03 -7.63
CA ILE A 20 -13.27 0.88 -8.97
C ILE A 20 -13.44 -0.55 -9.48
N HIS A 21 -13.15 -1.56 -8.66
CA HIS A 21 -13.28 -2.97 -9.04
C HIS A 21 -14.74 -3.29 -9.47
N LYS A 22 -15.70 -2.88 -8.65
CA LYS A 22 -17.12 -3.07 -8.94
C LYS A 22 -17.53 -2.35 -10.23
N TRP A 23 -17.13 -1.10 -10.42
CA TRP A 23 -17.44 -0.33 -11.60
C TRP A 23 -16.81 -0.93 -12.87
N ALA A 24 -15.57 -1.40 -12.80
CA ALA A 24 -14.91 -2.06 -13.92
C ALA A 24 -15.67 -3.32 -14.35
N LEU A 25 -16.06 -4.16 -13.39
CA LEU A 25 -16.79 -5.39 -13.65
C LEU A 25 -18.21 -5.13 -14.21
N GLU A 26 -19.00 -4.29 -13.54
CA GLU A 26 -20.41 -4.04 -13.87
C GLU A 26 -20.60 -3.06 -15.05
N GLY A 27 -19.74 -2.04 -15.14
CA GLY A 27 -19.87 -0.96 -16.12
C GLY A 27 -19.08 -1.18 -17.41
N MET A 28 -17.94 -1.86 -17.32
CA MET A 28 -17.04 -2.07 -18.47
C MET A 28 -16.92 -3.55 -18.86
N GLY A 29 -17.40 -4.48 -18.07
CA GLY A 29 -17.16 -5.92 -18.25
C GLY A 29 -15.69 -6.33 -18.12
N ALA A 30 -14.89 -5.52 -17.41
CA ALA A 30 -13.47 -5.75 -17.20
C ALA A 30 -13.23 -6.27 -15.77
N ASP A 31 -12.60 -7.43 -15.66
CA ASP A 31 -12.15 -7.97 -14.39
C ASP A 31 -10.72 -7.49 -14.10
N LEU A 32 -10.55 -6.72 -13.04
CA LEU A 32 -9.25 -6.21 -12.60
C LEU A 32 -8.47 -7.23 -11.73
N GLY A 33 -9.00 -8.45 -11.59
CA GLY A 33 -8.44 -9.41 -10.68
C GLY A 33 -8.65 -9.05 -9.19
N PRO A 34 -7.98 -9.73 -8.28
CA PRO A 34 -8.11 -9.45 -6.86
C PRO A 34 -7.52 -8.08 -6.48
N ILE A 35 -8.08 -7.47 -5.43
CA ILE A 35 -7.52 -6.28 -4.81
C ILE A 35 -6.40 -6.72 -3.87
N HIS A 36 -5.18 -6.27 -4.13
CA HIS A 36 -4.03 -6.49 -3.25
C HIS A 36 -3.90 -5.33 -2.27
N ASP A 37 -4.29 -5.54 -1.01
CA ASP A 37 -4.12 -4.55 0.06
C ASP A 37 -2.81 -4.83 0.79
N HIS A 38 -1.78 -4.09 0.41
CA HIS A 38 -0.39 -4.49 0.62
C HIS A 38 0.18 -4.22 2.00
N TRP A 39 -0.48 -3.38 2.79
CA TRP A 39 0.05 -2.98 4.09
C TRP A 39 -1.02 -2.97 5.17
N LYS A 40 -1.15 -4.10 5.86
CA LYS A 40 -2.09 -4.23 6.99
C LYS A 40 -1.53 -5.10 8.11
N ILE A 41 -0.30 -4.84 8.56
CA ILE A 41 0.23 -5.59 9.71
C ILE A 41 -0.73 -5.46 10.90
N PRO A 42 -1.17 -6.57 11.50
CA PRO A 42 -0.73 -7.96 11.32
C PRO A 42 -1.44 -8.73 10.20
N ASP A 43 -2.45 -8.19 9.56
CA ASP A 43 -3.21 -8.85 8.52
C ASP A 43 -2.52 -8.72 7.16
N VAL A 44 -1.56 -9.60 6.92
CA VAL A 44 -0.63 -9.55 5.79
C VAL A 44 -1.01 -10.51 4.66
N VAL A 45 -2.29 -10.87 4.54
CA VAL A 45 -2.78 -11.65 3.41
C VAL A 45 -2.77 -10.82 2.13
N GLU A 46 -2.60 -11.50 0.99
CA GLU A 46 -2.35 -10.83 -0.29
C GLU A 46 -3.60 -10.21 -0.91
N HIS A 47 -4.80 -10.73 -0.55
CA HIS A 47 -6.03 -10.40 -1.24
C HIS A 47 -7.10 -9.91 -0.28
N TYR A 48 -7.67 -8.75 -0.56
CA TYR A 48 -8.86 -8.27 0.12
C TYR A 48 -10.11 -9.01 -0.45
N PRO A 49 -11.07 -9.48 0.35
CA PRO A 49 -11.22 -9.25 1.80
C PRO A 49 -10.70 -10.38 2.71
N ASP A 50 -9.82 -11.24 2.23
CA ASP A 50 -9.25 -12.30 3.06
C ASP A 50 -8.56 -11.70 4.30
N SER A 51 -8.57 -12.46 5.38
CA SER A 51 -8.01 -12.03 6.66
C SER A 51 -7.46 -13.22 7.43
N LEU A 52 -6.38 -12.99 8.15
CA LEU A 52 -5.82 -13.95 9.10
C LEU A 52 -6.76 -14.10 10.31
N SER A 53 -6.69 -15.24 10.98
CA SER A 53 -7.32 -15.42 12.29
C SER A 53 -6.62 -14.57 13.35
N GLU A 54 -7.31 -14.29 14.47
CA GLU A 54 -6.70 -13.55 15.59
C GLU A 54 -5.42 -14.23 16.13
N GLU A 55 -5.38 -15.56 16.15
CA GLU A 55 -4.18 -16.32 16.57
C GLU A 55 -3.00 -16.07 15.63
N GLU A 56 -3.25 -16.05 14.32
CA GLU A 56 -2.23 -15.76 13.30
C GLU A 56 -1.77 -14.30 13.38
N HIS A 57 -2.68 -13.34 13.63
CA HIS A 57 -2.33 -11.96 13.90
C HIS A 57 -1.33 -11.84 15.07
N GLN A 58 -1.61 -12.52 16.18
CA GLN A 58 -0.72 -12.52 17.35
C GLN A 58 0.61 -13.18 17.05
N HIS A 59 0.63 -14.26 16.28
CA HIS A 59 1.88 -14.88 15.82
C HIS A 59 2.71 -13.93 14.96
N PHE A 60 2.06 -13.22 14.03
CA PHE A 60 2.76 -12.24 13.18
C PHE A 60 3.32 -11.07 14.00
N LEU A 61 2.54 -10.52 14.91
CA LEU A 61 2.98 -9.45 15.82
C LEU A 61 4.14 -9.87 16.72
N GLY A 62 4.24 -11.16 17.05
CA GLY A 62 5.35 -11.74 17.82
C GLY A 62 6.64 -11.96 17.03
N LEU A 63 6.66 -11.71 15.71
CA LEU A 63 7.87 -11.87 14.91
C LEU A 63 8.94 -10.83 15.27
N SER A 64 10.21 -11.24 15.14
CA SER A 64 11.30 -10.26 15.23
C SER A 64 11.26 -9.30 14.03
N THR A 65 11.74 -8.07 14.23
CA THR A 65 11.84 -7.06 13.16
C THR A 65 12.50 -7.59 11.87
N ARG A 66 13.49 -8.50 11.99
CA ARG A 66 14.14 -9.10 10.82
C ARG A 66 13.23 -10.04 10.05
N LEU A 67 12.40 -10.81 10.75
CA LEU A 67 11.45 -11.72 10.11
C LEU A 67 10.31 -10.94 9.47
N THR A 68 9.76 -9.96 10.17
CA THR A 68 8.74 -9.04 9.61
C THR A 68 9.28 -8.34 8.36
N GLU A 69 10.48 -7.77 8.44
CA GLU A 69 11.13 -7.14 7.29
C GLU A 69 11.29 -8.10 6.11
N SER A 70 11.76 -9.31 6.38
CA SER A 70 11.99 -10.32 5.32
C SER A 70 10.69 -10.73 4.64
N TYR A 71 9.62 -10.94 5.42
CA TYR A 71 8.29 -11.25 4.90
C TYR A 71 7.75 -10.11 4.03
N MET A 72 7.73 -8.89 4.57
CA MET A 72 7.21 -7.72 3.85
C MET A 72 8.03 -7.40 2.59
N ARG A 73 9.34 -7.63 2.61
CA ARG A 73 10.17 -7.51 1.41
C ARG A 73 9.83 -8.55 0.35
N HIS A 74 9.58 -9.80 0.75
CA HIS A 74 9.15 -10.83 -0.18
C HIS A 74 7.82 -10.44 -0.84
N ASN A 75 6.87 -9.96 -0.05
CA ASN A 75 5.57 -9.49 -0.52
C ASN A 75 5.70 -8.34 -1.53
N LEU A 76 6.59 -7.37 -1.29
CA LEU A 76 6.88 -6.30 -2.26
C LEU A 76 7.33 -6.84 -3.63
N TYR A 77 8.27 -7.80 -3.63
CA TYR A 77 8.80 -8.35 -4.88
C TYR A 77 7.83 -9.32 -5.56
N TYR A 78 6.93 -9.95 -4.82
CA TYR A 78 5.89 -10.79 -5.39
C TYR A 78 4.98 -10.04 -6.36
N HIS A 79 4.65 -8.79 -6.07
CA HIS A 79 3.81 -7.95 -6.93
C HIS A 79 4.60 -7.13 -7.98
N THR A 80 5.90 -7.28 -8.02
CA THR A 80 6.72 -6.56 -9.00
C THR A 80 6.50 -7.16 -10.40
N PRO A 81 6.22 -6.32 -11.43
CA PRO A 81 6.05 -6.82 -12.79
C PRO A 81 7.30 -7.55 -13.29
N HIS A 82 7.10 -8.61 -14.06
CA HIS A 82 8.17 -9.32 -14.73
C HIS A 82 7.84 -9.56 -16.21
N GLU A 83 8.86 -9.83 -17.03
CA GLU A 83 8.74 -9.89 -18.49
C GLU A 83 7.68 -10.85 -19.02
N ASN A 84 7.36 -11.91 -18.28
CA ASN A 84 6.39 -12.93 -18.68
C ASN A 84 4.94 -12.66 -18.18
N ALA A 85 4.71 -11.62 -17.38
CA ALA A 85 3.42 -11.26 -16.79
C ALA A 85 3.05 -9.79 -17.05
N VAL A 86 3.37 -9.29 -18.24
CA VAL A 86 3.24 -7.85 -18.59
C VAL A 86 1.78 -7.39 -18.69
N GLU A 87 0.85 -8.30 -18.91
CA GLU A 87 -0.55 -7.95 -19.22
C GLU A 87 -1.55 -8.18 -18.07
N GLU A 88 -1.08 -8.49 -16.88
CA GLU A 88 -1.98 -8.66 -15.74
C GLU A 88 -2.55 -7.31 -15.29
N ASP A 89 -3.87 -7.21 -15.34
CA ASP A 89 -4.58 -6.13 -14.67
C ASP A 89 -4.53 -6.38 -13.17
N ASN A 90 -4.17 -5.38 -12.39
CA ASN A 90 -4.22 -5.48 -10.94
C ASN A 90 -4.48 -4.13 -10.27
N LEU A 91 -5.05 -4.22 -9.07
CA LEU A 91 -5.36 -3.10 -8.21
C LEU A 91 -4.62 -3.32 -6.89
N ILE A 92 -3.62 -2.48 -6.63
CA ILE A 92 -2.77 -2.59 -5.45
C ILE A 92 -2.96 -1.34 -4.59
N ILE A 93 -3.22 -1.55 -3.30
CA ILE A 93 -3.28 -0.48 -2.30
C ILE A 93 -1.93 -0.43 -1.59
N GLY A 94 -1.37 0.78 -1.45
CA GLY A 94 -0.15 1.07 -0.69
C GLY A 94 1.14 0.73 -1.40
N TYR A 95 1.41 -0.54 -1.57
CA TYR A 95 2.61 -1.10 -2.22
C TYR A 95 3.92 -0.57 -1.62
N TYR A 96 4.98 -0.42 -2.43
CA TYR A 96 6.31 0.00 -1.98
C TYR A 96 6.36 1.43 -1.40
N ILE A 97 5.41 2.30 -1.78
CA ILE A 97 5.33 3.67 -1.25
C ILE A 97 4.90 3.65 0.22
N GLU A 98 3.83 2.95 0.50
CA GLU A 98 3.28 2.82 1.85
C GLU A 98 4.25 2.07 2.78
N ASP A 99 4.83 0.96 2.30
CA ASP A 99 5.86 0.23 3.04
C ASP A 99 7.05 1.12 3.40
N THR A 100 7.52 1.96 2.48
CA THR A 100 8.62 2.89 2.74
C THR A 100 8.27 3.90 3.84
N ILE A 101 7.01 4.32 3.94
CA ILE A 101 6.54 5.28 4.94
C ILE A 101 6.34 4.60 6.30
N TYR A 102 5.52 3.55 6.36
CA TYR A 102 5.08 2.97 7.63
C TYR A 102 6.14 2.09 8.29
N ALA A 103 6.92 1.35 7.51
CA ALA A 103 7.94 0.46 8.04
C ALA A 103 8.92 1.19 8.97
N ARG A 104 9.45 2.31 8.53
CA ARG A 104 10.41 3.11 9.29
C ARG A 104 9.80 3.85 10.48
N LEU A 105 8.51 4.22 10.38
CA LEU A 105 7.83 4.98 11.42
C LEU A 105 7.36 4.10 12.57
N TYR A 106 6.82 2.91 12.26
CA TYR A 106 6.06 2.12 13.22
C TYR A 106 6.64 0.72 13.47
N TYR A 107 7.49 0.19 12.57
CA TYR A 107 7.94 -1.20 12.64
C TYR A 107 9.46 -1.39 12.75
N ASN A 108 10.21 -0.30 12.93
CA ASN A 108 11.66 -0.30 13.16
C ASN A 108 12.50 -0.98 12.06
N TYR A 109 12.02 -0.98 10.80
CA TYR A 109 12.80 -1.41 9.65
C TYR A 109 12.62 -0.47 8.45
N GLY A 110 13.51 -0.58 7.48
CA GLY A 110 13.42 0.12 6.22
C GLY A 110 14.02 1.53 6.19
N GLY A 111 14.19 2.18 7.32
CA GLY A 111 14.78 3.50 7.44
C GLY A 111 16.31 3.53 7.50
N PRO A 112 16.91 4.73 7.53
CA PRO A 112 18.35 4.89 7.70
C PRO A 112 18.85 4.24 9.00
N GLY A 113 19.84 3.34 8.90
CA GLY A 113 20.38 2.61 10.05
C GLY A 113 19.53 1.45 10.56
N GLN A 114 18.36 1.24 9.98
CA GLN A 114 17.50 0.09 10.25
C GLN A 114 17.79 -1.06 9.28
N VAL A 115 17.29 -2.27 9.59
CA VAL A 115 17.37 -3.42 8.68
C VAL A 115 16.49 -3.19 7.44
N GLY A 116 16.93 -3.68 6.27
CA GLY A 116 16.14 -3.68 5.04
C GLY A 116 15.84 -2.29 4.48
N ASN A 117 16.86 -1.54 4.04
CA ASN A 117 16.70 -0.18 3.54
C ASN A 117 15.65 -0.09 2.42
N ARG A 118 14.47 0.42 2.75
CA ARG A 118 13.32 0.51 1.83
C ARG A 118 13.49 1.55 0.74
N GLU A 119 14.30 2.56 0.96
CA GLU A 119 14.59 3.56 -0.08
C GLU A 119 15.28 2.91 -1.31
N VAL A 120 16.18 1.96 -1.07
CA VAL A 120 16.83 1.21 -2.14
C VAL A 120 15.84 0.29 -2.85
N HIS A 121 15.08 -0.50 -2.11
CA HIS A 121 14.09 -1.44 -2.67
C HIS A 121 12.99 -0.71 -3.44
N SER A 122 12.48 0.39 -2.89
CA SER A 122 11.44 1.22 -3.52
C SER A 122 11.91 1.77 -4.88
N LYS A 123 13.13 2.30 -4.96
CA LYS A 123 13.70 2.78 -6.22
C LYS A 123 13.84 1.67 -7.26
N MET A 124 14.32 0.48 -6.85
CA MET A 124 14.45 -0.66 -7.76
C MET A 124 13.08 -1.13 -8.29
N ILE A 125 12.09 -1.26 -7.39
CA ILE A 125 10.73 -1.67 -7.77
C ILE A 125 10.12 -0.64 -8.71
N GLU A 126 10.21 0.65 -8.40
CA GLU A 126 9.68 1.71 -9.26
C GLU A 126 10.31 1.70 -10.65
N GLU A 127 11.63 1.50 -10.76
CA GLU A 127 12.32 1.36 -12.05
C GLU A 127 11.79 0.17 -12.85
N ILE A 128 11.54 -0.97 -12.21
CA ILE A 128 10.95 -2.14 -12.88
C ILE A 128 9.52 -1.82 -13.33
N VAL A 129 8.70 -1.20 -12.48
CA VAL A 129 7.31 -0.82 -12.81
C VAL A 129 7.29 0.13 -14.02
N VAL A 130 8.11 1.18 -14.00
CA VAL A 130 8.16 2.15 -15.11
C VAL A 130 8.61 1.51 -16.42
N ASN A 131 9.53 0.55 -16.37
CA ASN A 131 10.06 -0.09 -17.57
C ASN A 131 9.16 -1.20 -18.11
N LEU A 132 8.57 -2.04 -17.24
CA LEU A 132 7.81 -3.22 -17.65
C LEU A 132 6.28 -2.98 -17.67
N ALA A 133 5.80 -1.99 -16.95
CA ALA A 133 4.37 -1.64 -16.86
C ALA A 133 4.13 -0.12 -16.98
N PRO A 134 4.55 0.52 -18.09
CA PRO A 134 4.51 1.98 -18.25
C PRO A 134 3.09 2.57 -18.25
N GLN A 135 2.05 1.74 -18.44
CA GLN A 135 0.64 2.11 -18.33
C GLN A 135 0.13 2.16 -16.89
N THR A 136 0.97 1.86 -15.89
CA THR A 136 0.61 1.95 -14.47
C THR A 136 0.14 3.36 -14.14
N VAL A 137 -0.98 3.46 -13.40
CA VAL A 137 -1.51 4.73 -12.88
C VAL A 137 -1.32 4.75 -11.37
N LEU A 138 -0.67 5.79 -10.87
CA LEU A 138 -0.53 6.08 -9.45
C LEU A 138 -1.61 7.06 -9.01
N VAL A 139 -2.48 6.63 -8.11
CA VAL A 139 -3.59 7.44 -7.57
C VAL A 139 -3.29 7.79 -6.12
N HIS A 140 -3.20 9.05 -5.80
CA HIS A 140 -3.09 9.54 -4.42
C HIS A 140 -4.46 9.93 -3.89
N VAL A 141 -4.96 9.15 -2.95
CA VAL A 141 -6.25 9.38 -2.27
C VAL A 141 -6.02 10.27 -1.07
N LYS A 142 -6.61 11.46 -1.10
CA LYS A 142 -6.42 12.49 -0.08
C LYS A 142 -7.69 12.68 0.75
N ALA A 143 -7.51 12.90 2.04
CA ALA A 143 -8.55 13.40 2.91
C ALA A 143 -7.94 14.45 3.86
N ALA A 144 -8.74 15.42 4.25
CA ALA A 144 -8.29 16.41 5.22
C ALA A 144 -8.01 15.74 6.58
N PRO A 145 -7.04 16.21 7.36
CA PRO A 145 -6.65 15.60 8.63
C PRO A 145 -7.83 15.43 9.61
N ASP A 146 -8.74 16.40 9.68
CA ASP A 146 -9.94 16.36 10.50
C ASP A 146 -10.91 15.25 10.05
N VAL A 147 -11.03 15.02 8.73
CA VAL A 147 -11.82 13.92 8.17
C VAL A 147 -11.21 12.58 8.54
N ILE A 148 -9.88 12.44 8.45
CA ILE A 148 -9.17 11.21 8.86
C ILE A 148 -9.39 10.95 10.35
N THR A 149 -9.18 11.97 11.19
CA THR A 149 -9.43 11.90 12.64
C THR A 149 -10.87 11.47 12.96
N GLN A 150 -11.85 12.02 12.24
CA GLN A 150 -13.26 11.65 12.46
C GLN A 150 -13.52 10.20 12.07
N ARG A 151 -13.00 9.73 10.92
CA ARG A 151 -13.14 8.33 10.48
C ARG A 151 -12.49 7.34 11.44
N MET A 152 -11.31 7.68 11.99
CA MET A 152 -10.64 6.86 13.02
C MET A 152 -11.52 6.67 14.27
N LYS A 153 -12.32 7.67 14.65
CA LYS A 153 -13.23 7.61 15.79
C LYS A 153 -14.52 6.86 15.49
N ASP A 154 -15.05 7.04 14.28
CA ASP A 154 -16.33 6.47 13.88
C ASP A 154 -16.23 4.97 13.55
N ASP A 155 -15.11 4.54 12.95
CA ASP A 155 -14.86 3.14 12.54
C ASP A 155 -13.39 2.76 12.77
N PRO A 156 -13.00 2.56 14.04
CA PRO A 156 -11.61 2.27 14.40
C PRO A 156 -11.18 0.90 13.88
N HIS A 157 -10.04 0.86 13.19
CA HIS A 157 -9.43 -0.41 12.77
C HIS A 157 -8.97 -1.21 14.00
N PRO A 158 -9.07 -2.54 13.99
CA PRO A 158 -8.57 -3.38 15.09
C PRO A 158 -7.08 -3.18 15.37
N TYR A 159 -6.31 -2.91 14.33
CA TYR A 159 -4.86 -2.70 14.38
C TYR A 159 -4.51 -1.44 13.59
N PRO A 160 -4.77 -0.24 14.14
CA PRO A 160 -4.48 1.01 13.44
C PRO A 160 -2.96 1.21 13.34
N VAL A 161 -2.49 1.59 12.16
CA VAL A 161 -1.07 1.89 11.91
C VAL A 161 -0.76 3.32 12.31
N VAL A 162 -1.57 4.27 11.82
CA VAL A 162 -1.35 5.70 12.02
C VAL A 162 -1.93 6.14 13.35
N GLN A 163 -1.15 6.93 14.12
CA GLN A 163 -1.63 7.57 15.34
C GLN A 163 -2.22 8.96 15.01
N GLU A 164 -3.22 9.41 15.80
CA GLU A 164 -3.93 10.69 15.54
C GLU A 164 -2.94 11.87 15.41
N GLU A 165 -1.92 11.93 16.26
CA GLU A 165 -0.88 12.98 16.23
C GLU A 165 0.04 12.93 15.00
N ASP A 166 0.12 11.81 14.32
CA ASP A 166 0.98 11.63 13.13
C ASP A 166 0.26 11.89 11.80
N ILE A 167 -1.07 12.08 11.78
CA ILE A 167 -1.88 12.18 10.55
C ILE A 167 -1.30 13.21 9.59
N GLU A 168 -1.04 14.44 10.04
CA GLU A 168 -0.49 15.49 9.18
C GLU A 168 0.91 15.15 8.65
N ARG A 169 1.74 14.55 9.49
CA ARG A 169 3.08 14.12 9.12
C ARG A 169 3.04 13.04 8.05
N VAL A 170 2.21 12.03 8.26
CA VAL A 170 2.04 10.90 7.33
C VAL A 170 1.46 11.39 6.01
N SER A 171 0.43 12.23 6.03
CA SER A 171 -0.15 12.83 4.82
C SER A 171 0.90 13.59 3.99
N ARG A 172 1.75 14.39 4.63
CA ARG A 172 2.87 15.06 3.95
C ARG A 172 3.89 14.09 3.35
N LEU A 173 4.12 12.93 3.98
CA LEU A 173 5.03 11.91 3.44
C LEU A 173 4.45 11.26 2.19
N PHE A 174 3.14 11.00 2.16
CA PHE A 174 2.47 10.51 0.95
C PHE A 174 2.48 11.55 -0.17
N ASP A 175 2.18 12.82 0.11
CA ASP A 175 2.32 13.91 -0.85
C ASP A 175 3.74 13.95 -1.46
N ALA A 176 4.77 13.94 -0.62
CA ALA A 176 6.15 13.97 -1.07
C ALA A 176 6.51 12.75 -1.92
N ALA A 177 6.09 11.54 -1.52
CA ALA A 177 6.34 10.31 -2.25
C ALA A 177 5.63 10.29 -3.61
N PHE A 178 4.36 10.73 -3.65
CA PHE A 178 3.60 10.87 -4.89
C PHE A 178 4.29 11.79 -5.89
N HIS A 179 4.70 12.98 -5.45
CA HIS A 179 5.37 13.94 -6.34
C HIS A 179 6.76 13.47 -6.78
N ALA A 180 7.49 12.76 -5.92
CA ALA A 180 8.82 12.23 -6.23
C ALA A 180 8.80 10.98 -7.13
N SER A 181 7.68 10.25 -7.19
CA SER A 181 7.56 9.03 -8.00
C SER A 181 7.79 9.31 -9.49
N LYS A 182 8.44 8.36 -10.17
CA LYS A 182 8.73 8.39 -11.62
C LYS A 182 7.60 7.78 -12.46
N ILE A 183 6.55 7.23 -11.85
CA ILE A 183 5.39 6.73 -12.60
C ILE A 183 4.79 7.89 -13.40
N PRO A 184 4.65 7.74 -14.75
CA PRO A 184 4.25 8.88 -15.60
C PRO A 184 2.78 9.27 -15.47
N ASN A 185 1.90 8.29 -15.21
CA ASN A 185 0.47 8.52 -15.11
C ASN A 185 0.10 8.70 -13.64
N LYS A 186 -0.30 9.90 -13.25
CA LYS A 186 -0.61 10.24 -11.86
C LYS A 186 -1.95 10.94 -11.75
N MET A 187 -2.65 10.69 -10.66
CA MET A 187 -3.93 11.33 -10.32
C MET A 187 -4.00 11.59 -8.82
N GLU A 188 -4.48 12.75 -8.43
CA GLU A 188 -4.90 13.06 -7.05
C GLU A 188 -6.42 13.15 -6.96
N ILE A 189 -7.01 12.63 -5.90
CA ILE A 189 -8.46 12.66 -5.66
C ILE A 189 -8.75 12.88 -4.18
#